data_1cffd6ab8f2582a9c0658b1ab266b747
#
_entry.id   1cffd6ab8f2582a9c0658b1ab266b747
#
_cell.length_a   1.000
_cell.length_b   1.000
_cell.length_c   1.000
_cell.angle_alpha   90.00
_cell.angle_beta   90.00
_cell.angle_gamma   90.00
#
_symmetry.space_group_name_H-M   'P 1'
#
loop_
_entity.id
_entity.type
_entity.pdbx_description
1 polymer ?
#
loop_
_entity_poly.entity_id
_entity_poly.type
_entity_poly.pdbx_seq_one_letter_code
_entity_poly.pdbx_strand_id
1 'polypeptide(L)'
;MAEPPERFRLDRAQLRASFERASASYESAARLPVSVAAELLGRLAAFGFAPCVVLDLGAGTGRVTRELKHRYPRARVIALDIAPGMLREARRHQRLWRRFERVCGDALRLPLKDASVDIVFSNLMLPWCEPLETALAEARRVLRPSGFFAFSTFGPDTLKELRASWAQADGYNHVNHFPDVHVLGDALVRSGLMEPVLDIDRIELGYPDALTLMRDLKAIGAHNVTAGRPRALVGRSRLGRLQQAYESFRHGSQLPATYEVIYGASWGAAGRPAVAVSAGVARIAPGSIGRATRR
;
A
#
# COMPACT_ATOMS: atom_id res chain seq x y z
N MET A 1 0.08 15.51 -14.33
CA MET A 1 0.49 14.23 -14.94
C MET A 1 -0.45 13.92 -16.09
N ALA A 2 0.05 13.44 -17.24
CA ALA A 2 -0.84 12.90 -18.27
C ALA A 2 -1.55 11.66 -17.66
N GLU A 3 -2.86 11.52 -17.89
CA GLU A 3 -3.57 10.28 -17.53
C GLU A 3 -2.83 9.08 -18.11
N PRO A 4 -2.67 7.99 -17.34
CA PRO A 4 -2.04 6.79 -17.88
C PRO A 4 -2.79 6.35 -19.14
N PRO A 5 -2.09 5.85 -20.17
CA PRO A 5 -2.73 5.32 -21.35
C PRO A 5 -3.86 4.37 -20.95
N GLU A 6 -4.99 4.38 -21.68
CA GLU A 6 -6.21 3.63 -21.34
C GLU A 6 -5.95 2.14 -21.01
N ARG A 7 -4.96 1.55 -21.67
CA ARG A 7 -4.53 0.15 -21.42
C ARG A 7 -4.04 -0.12 -19.99
N PHE A 8 -3.64 0.90 -19.24
CA PHE A 8 -3.16 0.76 -17.85
C PHE A 8 -4.23 1.11 -16.81
N ARG A 9 -5.39 1.63 -17.24
CA ARG A 9 -6.49 1.94 -16.32
C ARG A 9 -6.97 0.69 -15.60
N LEU A 10 -7.22 0.83 -14.28
CA LEU A 10 -7.71 -0.23 -13.44
C LEU A 10 -9.22 -0.45 -13.63
N ASP A 11 -9.62 -1.68 -13.86
CA ASP A 11 -11.02 -2.09 -13.83
C ASP A 11 -11.46 -2.25 -12.36
N ARG A 12 -12.11 -1.23 -11.81
CA ARG A 12 -12.51 -1.15 -10.40
C ARG A 12 -13.50 -2.24 -9.98
N ALA A 13 -14.41 -2.61 -10.86
CA ALA A 13 -15.37 -3.69 -10.58
C ALA A 13 -14.64 -5.03 -10.44
N GLN A 14 -13.69 -5.28 -11.32
CA GLN A 14 -12.86 -6.47 -11.28
C GLN A 14 -11.88 -6.45 -10.10
N LEU A 15 -11.31 -5.29 -9.78
CA LEU A 15 -10.46 -5.11 -8.60
C LEU A 15 -11.21 -5.53 -7.33
N ARG A 16 -12.40 -4.98 -7.11
CA ARG A 16 -13.25 -5.34 -5.97
C ARG A 16 -13.58 -6.82 -5.95
N ALA A 17 -14.01 -7.37 -7.10
CA ALA A 17 -14.33 -8.81 -7.22
C ALA A 17 -13.10 -9.70 -6.98
N SER A 18 -11.91 -9.24 -7.30
CA SER A 18 -10.65 -9.95 -7.09
C SER A 18 -10.34 -10.09 -5.60
N PHE A 19 -10.36 -8.98 -4.86
CA PHE A 19 -10.15 -9.00 -3.41
C PHE A 19 -11.28 -9.69 -2.66
N GLU A 20 -12.53 -9.58 -3.14
CA GLU A 20 -13.65 -10.36 -2.58
C GLU A 20 -13.39 -11.87 -2.64
N ARG A 21 -12.94 -12.36 -3.80
CA ARG A 21 -12.60 -13.79 -3.99
C ARG A 21 -11.38 -14.22 -3.18
N ALA A 22 -10.38 -13.34 -3.09
CA ALA A 22 -9.15 -13.63 -2.37
C ALA A 22 -9.30 -13.60 -0.84
N SER A 23 -10.39 -13.07 -0.31
CA SER A 23 -10.54 -12.83 1.14
C SER A 23 -10.30 -14.08 2.00
N ALA A 24 -10.70 -15.26 1.54
CA ALA A 24 -10.51 -16.51 2.28
C ALA A 24 -9.06 -17.06 2.20
N SER A 25 -8.31 -16.77 1.13
CA SER A 25 -6.95 -17.26 0.92
C SER A 25 -5.87 -16.24 1.29
N TYR A 26 -6.24 -14.98 1.49
CA TYR A 26 -5.32 -13.87 1.65
C TYR A 26 -4.30 -14.08 2.77
N GLU A 27 -4.76 -14.44 3.98
CA GLU A 27 -3.89 -14.61 5.16
C GLU A 27 -2.78 -15.66 4.95
N SER A 28 -3.06 -16.72 4.21
CA SER A 28 -2.10 -17.80 3.97
C SER A 28 -1.02 -17.44 2.95
N ALA A 29 -1.31 -16.49 2.06
CA ALA A 29 -0.41 -16.09 0.96
C ALA A 29 0.22 -14.69 1.16
N ALA A 30 -0.23 -13.91 2.15
CA ALA A 30 0.15 -12.52 2.36
C ALA A 30 1.52 -12.32 3.03
N ARG A 31 2.55 -13.13 2.69
CA ARG A 31 3.89 -13.06 3.32
C ARG A 31 4.50 -11.67 3.16
N LEU A 32 4.57 -11.15 1.95
CA LEU A 32 5.11 -9.82 1.66
C LEU A 32 4.27 -8.70 2.31
N PRO A 33 2.94 -8.62 2.14
CA PRO A 33 2.13 -7.61 2.82
C PRO A 33 2.31 -7.59 4.34
N VAL A 34 2.51 -8.74 4.96
CA VAL A 34 2.74 -8.85 6.41
C VAL A 34 4.09 -8.28 6.82
N SER A 35 5.17 -8.59 6.10
CA SER A 35 6.51 -8.06 6.40
C SER A 35 6.56 -6.54 6.19
N VAL A 36 5.99 -6.04 5.09
CA VAL A 36 5.90 -4.61 4.80
C VAL A 36 5.07 -3.87 5.87
N ALA A 37 3.95 -4.46 6.31
CA ALA A 37 3.14 -3.88 7.37
C ALA A 37 3.89 -3.80 8.70
N ALA A 38 4.66 -4.83 9.05
CA ALA A 38 5.45 -4.86 10.29
C ALA A 38 6.50 -3.73 10.30
N GLU A 39 7.20 -3.53 9.18
CA GLU A 39 8.15 -2.44 9.01
C GLU A 39 7.47 -1.07 9.12
N LEU A 40 6.37 -0.85 8.41
CA LEU A 40 5.63 0.40 8.45
C LEU A 40 5.09 0.71 9.86
N LEU A 41 4.60 -0.30 10.58
CA LEU A 41 4.17 -0.17 11.99
C LEU A 41 5.35 0.15 12.93
N GLY A 42 6.54 -0.40 12.65
CA GLY A 42 7.78 -0.08 13.35
C GLY A 42 8.14 1.40 13.18
N ARG A 43 8.10 1.90 11.94
CA ARG A 43 8.35 3.32 11.61
C ARG A 43 7.35 4.25 12.29
N LEU A 44 6.06 3.89 12.29
CA LEU A 44 5.02 4.65 13.00
C LEU A 44 5.28 4.72 14.51
N ALA A 45 5.87 3.67 15.10
CA ALA A 45 6.17 3.63 16.52
C ALA A 45 7.15 4.72 16.99
N ALA A 46 8.06 5.13 16.10
CA ALA A 46 9.09 6.13 16.42
C ALA A 46 8.51 7.53 16.74
N PHE A 47 7.26 7.80 16.36
CA PHE A 47 6.66 9.14 16.52
C PHE A 47 5.94 9.36 17.85
N GLY A 48 5.68 8.32 18.67
CA GLY A 48 5.06 8.46 19.99
C GLY A 48 3.64 9.07 19.98
N PHE A 49 2.85 8.84 18.93
CA PHE A 49 1.50 9.38 18.80
C PHE A 49 0.52 8.86 19.86
N ALA A 50 -0.41 9.74 20.28
CA ALA A 50 -1.57 9.39 21.11
C ALA A 50 -2.87 9.77 20.36
N PRO A 51 -3.22 9.07 19.27
CA PRO A 51 -4.37 9.42 18.44
C PRO A 51 -5.69 9.09 19.14
N CYS A 52 -6.74 9.88 18.83
CA CYS A 52 -8.11 9.57 19.17
C CYS A 52 -8.78 8.71 18.09
N VAL A 53 -8.46 8.96 16.81
CA VAL A 53 -9.04 8.24 15.65
C VAL A 53 -7.94 7.79 14.71
N VAL A 54 -7.92 6.50 14.38
CA VAL A 54 -7.00 5.89 13.43
C VAL A 54 -7.79 5.22 12.31
N LEU A 55 -7.47 5.54 11.08
CA LEU A 55 -8.00 4.89 9.88
C LEU A 55 -6.96 3.91 9.32
N ASP A 56 -7.32 2.63 9.22
CA ASP A 56 -6.62 1.63 8.43
C ASP A 56 -7.27 1.57 7.05
N LEU A 57 -6.60 2.17 6.06
CA LEU A 57 -7.11 2.38 4.71
C LEU A 57 -6.62 1.28 3.78
N GLY A 58 -7.54 0.43 3.29
CA GLY A 58 -7.24 -0.83 2.64
C GLY A 58 -6.93 -1.92 3.66
N ALA A 59 -7.78 -2.03 4.69
CA ALA A 59 -7.54 -2.86 5.87
C ALA A 59 -7.45 -4.38 5.60
N GLY A 60 -7.96 -4.84 4.44
CA GLY A 60 -7.98 -6.25 4.09
C GLY A 60 -8.67 -7.09 5.17
N THR A 61 -8.02 -8.17 5.57
CA THR A 61 -8.50 -9.08 6.63
C THR A 61 -8.35 -8.52 8.06
N GLY A 62 -7.97 -7.24 8.19
CA GLY A 62 -7.88 -6.54 9.47
C GLY A 62 -6.69 -6.94 10.34
N ARG A 63 -5.66 -7.56 9.78
CA ARG A 63 -4.44 -7.92 10.52
C ARG A 63 -3.77 -6.67 11.10
N VAL A 64 -3.51 -5.67 10.26
CA VAL A 64 -2.92 -4.38 10.67
C VAL A 64 -3.88 -3.62 11.60
N THR A 65 -5.17 -3.62 11.32
CA THR A 65 -6.18 -3.01 12.19
C THR A 65 -6.10 -3.53 13.62
N ARG A 66 -5.88 -4.85 13.80
CA ARG A 66 -5.71 -5.45 15.14
C ARG A 66 -4.46 -4.94 15.85
N GLU A 67 -3.35 -4.80 15.12
CA GLU A 67 -2.09 -4.26 15.65
C GLU A 67 -2.24 -2.77 16.03
N LEU A 68 -2.87 -1.97 15.17
CA LEU A 68 -3.18 -0.57 15.46
C LEU A 68 -4.08 -0.45 16.71
N LYS A 69 -5.11 -1.31 16.84
CA LYS A 69 -5.98 -1.32 18.02
C LYS A 69 -5.26 -1.83 19.28
N HIS A 70 -4.26 -2.68 19.13
CA HIS A 70 -3.39 -3.10 20.22
C HIS A 70 -2.50 -1.95 20.69
N ARG A 71 -1.88 -1.25 19.77
CA ARG A 71 -0.99 -0.11 20.01
C ARG A 71 -1.72 1.10 20.59
N TYR A 72 -2.91 1.39 20.08
CA TYR A 72 -3.74 2.53 20.47
C TYR A 72 -5.07 2.06 21.08
N PRO A 73 -5.04 1.47 22.30
CA PRO A 73 -6.23 0.83 22.88
C PRO A 73 -7.38 1.81 23.15
N ARG A 74 -7.06 3.07 23.40
CA ARG A 74 -8.06 4.14 23.64
C ARG A 74 -8.59 4.77 22.35
N ALA A 75 -7.89 4.62 21.23
CA ALA A 75 -8.30 5.17 19.95
C ALA A 75 -9.51 4.44 19.37
N ARG A 76 -10.36 5.18 18.68
CA ARG A 76 -11.31 4.64 17.72
C ARG A 76 -10.54 4.21 16.49
N VAL A 77 -10.48 2.92 16.20
CA VAL A 77 -9.79 2.38 15.03
C VAL A 77 -10.83 1.95 14.01
N ILE A 78 -10.69 2.42 12.78
CA ILE A 78 -11.61 2.18 11.66
C ILE A 78 -10.87 1.38 10.60
N ALA A 79 -11.34 0.18 10.30
CA ALA A 79 -10.92 -0.63 9.16
C ALA A 79 -11.77 -0.26 7.95
N LEU A 80 -11.18 0.27 6.89
CA LEU A 80 -11.89 0.56 5.66
C LEU A 80 -11.33 -0.27 4.52
N ASP A 81 -12.21 -0.95 3.78
CA ASP A 81 -11.85 -1.72 2.59
C ASP A 81 -12.98 -1.67 1.56
N ILE A 82 -12.64 -1.80 0.28
CA ILE A 82 -13.59 -1.82 -0.82
C ILE A 82 -14.30 -3.17 -0.97
N ALA A 83 -13.68 -4.25 -0.46
CA ALA A 83 -14.18 -5.62 -0.57
C ALA A 83 -14.88 -6.06 0.73
N PRO A 84 -16.21 -6.27 0.73
CA PRO A 84 -16.94 -6.74 1.92
C PRO A 84 -16.43 -8.06 2.47
N GLY A 85 -15.91 -8.96 1.62
CA GLY A 85 -15.32 -10.24 2.04
C GLY A 85 -14.14 -10.06 2.97
N MET A 86 -13.25 -9.10 2.65
CA MET A 86 -12.13 -8.75 3.51
C MET A 86 -12.59 -8.30 4.90
N LEU A 87 -13.62 -7.45 4.97
CA LEU A 87 -14.17 -6.98 6.23
C LEU A 87 -14.92 -8.06 7.01
N ARG A 88 -15.48 -9.07 6.33
CA ARG A 88 -16.05 -10.27 6.99
C ARG A 88 -14.96 -11.08 7.68
N GLU A 89 -13.80 -11.29 6.99
CA GLU A 89 -12.65 -11.96 7.63
C GLU A 89 -12.09 -11.11 8.79
N ALA A 90 -11.98 -9.81 8.63
CA ALA A 90 -11.58 -8.91 9.71
C ALA A 90 -12.48 -9.03 10.94
N ARG A 91 -13.79 -9.23 10.74
CA ARG A 91 -14.75 -9.49 11.83
C ARG A 91 -14.48 -10.82 12.54
N ARG A 92 -14.19 -11.89 11.79
CA ARG A 92 -13.92 -13.23 12.36
C ARG A 92 -12.71 -13.23 13.29
N HIS A 93 -11.70 -12.41 12.97
CA HIS A 93 -10.48 -12.31 13.75
C HIS A 93 -10.50 -11.21 14.82
N GLN A 94 -11.62 -10.47 14.95
CA GLN A 94 -11.75 -9.39 15.93
C GLN A 94 -12.00 -9.96 17.35
N ARG A 95 -11.18 -9.51 18.31
CA ARG A 95 -11.36 -9.88 19.72
C ARG A 95 -12.48 -9.05 20.36
N LEU A 96 -13.29 -9.64 21.23
CA LEU A 96 -14.45 -8.99 21.89
C LEU A 96 -14.06 -7.73 22.67
N TRP A 97 -12.90 -7.76 23.33
CA TRP A 97 -12.43 -6.69 24.18
C TRP A 97 -11.62 -5.60 23.45
N ARG A 98 -11.28 -5.82 22.17
CA ARG A 98 -10.50 -4.89 21.34
C ARG A 98 -11.21 -4.67 20.00
N ARG A 99 -12.41 -4.10 20.10
CA ARG A 99 -13.24 -3.85 18.93
C ARG A 99 -12.69 -2.68 18.11
N PHE A 100 -12.79 -2.82 16.81
CA PHE A 100 -12.59 -1.75 15.82
C PHE A 100 -13.81 -1.69 14.90
N GLU A 101 -14.01 -0.57 14.27
CA GLU A 101 -15.10 -0.36 13.33
C GLU A 101 -14.71 -0.87 11.94
N ARG A 102 -15.69 -1.28 11.16
CA ARG A 102 -15.51 -1.74 9.78
C ARG A 102 -16.41 -0.95 8.87
N VAL A 103 -15.81 -0.35 7.85
CA VAL A 103 -16.51 0.49 6.87
C VAL A 103 -16.20 -0.05 5.48
N CYS A 104 -17.21 -0.49 4.76
CA CYS A 104 -17.05 -0.80 3.34
C CYS A 104 -17.11 0.51 2.57
N GLY A 105 -15.99 0.87 1.93
CA GLY A 105 -15.85 2.16 1.26
C GLY A 105 -14.72 2.16 0.25
N ASP A 106 -14.71 3.21 -0.55
CA ASP A 106 -13.73 3.46 -1.59
C ASP A 106 -12.74 4.52 -1.15
N ALA A 107 -11.45 4.26 -1.32
CA ALA A 107 -10.38 5.20 -1.02
C ALA A 107 -10.45 6.49 -1.86
N LEU A 108 -11.08 6.43 -3.04
CA LEU A 108 -11.29 7.60 -3.90
C LEU A 108 -12.47 8.48 -3.47
N ARG A 109 -13.27 8.02 -2.51
CA ARG A 109 -14.40 8.75 -1.92
C ARG A 109 -14.68 8.23 -0.52
N LEU A 110 -13.91 8.67 0.45
CA LEU A 110 -14.00 8.18 1.82
C LEU A 110 -15.31 8.62 2.50
N PRO A 111 -16.10 7.70 3.08
CA PRO A 111 -17.32 8.03 3.80
C PRO A 111 -17.03 8.54 5.23
N LEU A 112 -16.08 9.45 5.34
CA LEU A 112 -15.61 10.06 6.59
C LEU A 112 -15.67 11.58 6.45
N LYS A 113 -15.90 12.26 7.58
CA LYS A 113 -15.91 13.73 7.64
C LYS A 113 -14.52 14.31 7.45
N ASP A 114 -14.44 15.53 6.97
CA ASP A 114 -13.22 16.31 6.90
C ASP A 114 -12.60 16.46 8.29
N ALA A 115 -11.28 16.47 8.36
CA ALA A 115 -10.49 16.71 9.58
C ALA A 115 -10.95 15.88 10.80
N SER A 116 -11.29 14.61 10.58
CA SER A 116 -11.85 13.72 11.61
C SER A 116 -10.90 12.62 12.08
N VAL A 117 -9.75 12.42 11.40
CA VAL A 117 -8.82 11.33 11.63
C VAL A 117 -7.45 11.88 12.05
N ASP A 118 -6.84 11.29 13.08
CA ASP A 118 -5.51 11.70 13.55
C ASP A 118 -4.39 10.97 12.79
N ILE A 119 -4.61 9.69 12.45
CA ILE A 119 -3.67 8.88 11.69
C ILE A 119 -4.41 8.14 10.58
N VAL A 120 -3.96 8.28 9.34
CA VAL A 120 -4.28 7.37 8.23
C VAL A 120 -3.09 6.43 8.06
N PHE A 121 -3.34 5.15 8.14
CA PHE A 121 -2.36 4.09 7.87
C PHE A 121 -2.82 3.32 6.63
N SER A 122 -1.92 3.08 5.68
CA SER A 122 -2.25 2.37 4.45
C SER A 122 -1.10 1.47 4.01
N ASN A 123 -1.32 0.17 4.00
CA ASN A 123 -0.30 -0.81 3.62
C ASN A 123 -0.60 -1.42 2.25
N LEU A 124 0.24 -1.11 1.25
CA LEU A 124 0.18 -1.65 -0.12
C LEU A 124 -1.20 -1.51 -0.81
N MET A 125 -1.99 -0.48 -0.44
CA MET A 125 -3.31 -0.22 -1.01
C MET A 125 -3.24 0.79 -2.16
N LEU A 126 -2.35 1.79 -2.08
CA LEU A 126 -2.24 2.86 -3.07
C LEU A 126 -2.04 2.39 -4.52
N PRO A 127 -1.35 1.26 -4.79
CA PRO A 127 -1.23 0.71 -6.15
C PRO A 127 -2.56 0.39 -6.82
N TRP A 128 -3.64 0.30 -6.03
CA TRP A 128 -4.99 -0.02 -6.49
C TRP A 128 -5.89 1.22 -6.62
N CYS A 129 -5.33 2.41 -6.42
CA CYS A 129 -6.04 3.68 -6.51
C CYS A 129 -5.70 4.40 -7.81
N GLU A 130 -6.69 4.60 -8.64
CA GLU A 130 -6.57 5.37 -9.87
C GLU A 130 -7.80 6.27 -10.04
N PRO A 131 -7.60 7.61 -10.12
CA PRO A 131 -6.32 8.34 -10.03
C PRO A 131 -5.73 8.33 -8.61
N LEU A 132 -4.40 8.20 -8.52
CA LEU A 132 -3.68 8.21 -7.24
C LEU A 132 -3.92 9.50 -6.46
N GLU A 133 -3.88 10.65 -7.14
CA GLU A 133 -4.07 11.97 -6.54
C GLU A 133 -5.43 12.10 -5.85
N THR A 134 -6.47 11.44 -6.35
CA THR A 134 -7.79 11.43 -5.72
C THR A 134 -7.75 10.72 -4.37
N ALA A 135 -7.08 9.57 -4.28
CA ALA A 135 -6.93 8.86 -3.01
C ALA A 135 -6.10 9.66 -1.99
N LEU A 136 -5.02 10.32 -2.45
CA LEU A 136 -4.19 11.17 -1.60
C LEU A 136 -4.95 12.40 -1.13
N ALA A 137 -5.75 13.04 -1.99
CA ALA A 137 -6.60 14.16 -1.63
C ALA A 137 -7.67 13.76 -0.59
N GLU A 138 -8.28 12.58 -0.73
CA GLU A 138 -9.23 12.05 0.24
C GLU A 138 -8.56 11.73 1.59
N ALA A 139 -7.37 11.11 1.58
CA ALA A 139 -6.59 10.89 2.78
C ALA A 139 -6.27 12.22 3.48
N ARG A 140 -5.83 13.24 2.72
CA ARG A 140 -5.58 14.58 3.23
C ARG A 140 -6.85 15.24 3.75
N ARG A 141 -8.00 15.11 3.07
CA ARG A 141 -9.27 15.71 3.49
C ARG A 141 -9.74 15.19 4.85
N VAL A 142 -9.64 13.88 5.06
CA VAL A 142 -10.10 13.28 6.33
C VAL A 142 -9.11 13.49 7.47
N LEU A 143 -7.83 13.71 7.18
CA LEU A 143 -6.82 14.02 8.19
C LEU A 143 -7.08 15.37 8.84
N ARG A 144 -6.93 15.41 10.16
CA ARG A 144 -6.82 16.67 10.91
C ARG A 144 -5.60 17.47 10.42
N PRO A 145 -5.58 18.78 10.62
CA PRO A 145 -4.44 19.62 10.17
C PRO A 145 -3.07 19.10 10.58
N SER A 146 -2.91 18.62 11.82
CA SER A 146 -1.68 17.99 12.34
C SER A 146 -1.73 16.46 12.31
N GLY A 147 -2.65 15.87 11.54
CA GLY A 147 -2.77 14.43 11.40
C GLY A 147 -1.62 13.84 10.56
N PHE A 148 -1.40 12.56 10.68
CA PHE A 148 -0.28 11.85 10.08
C PHE A 148 -0.75 10.78 9.10
N PHE A 149 -0.14 10.74 7.93
CA PHE A 149 -0.33 9.71 6.93
C PHE A 149 0.91 8.83 6.84
N ALA A 150 0.76 7.56 7.18
CA ALA A 150 1.79 6.55 7.00
C ALA A 150 1.32 5.55 5.96
N PHE A 151 2.14 5.28 4.95
CA PHE A 151 1.75 4.35 3.89
C PHE A 151 2.93 3.57 3.34
N SER A 152 2.61 2.47 2.68
CA SER A 152 3.52 1.75 1.79
C SER A 152 2.87 1.57 0.42
N THR A 153 3.71 1.57 -0.60
CA THR A 153 3.31 1.33 -2.00
C THR A 153 4.42 0.61 -2.75
N PHE A 154 4.18 0.28 -4.01
CA PHE A 154 5.19 -0.33 -4.87
C PHE A 154 5.82 0.70 -5.80
N GLY A 155 7.11 0.51 -6.07
CA GLY A 155 7.88 1.23 -7.07
C GLY A 155 8.02 0.45 -8.38
N PRO A 156 8.62 1.08 -9.41
CA PRO A 156 8.66 0.57 -10.79
C PRO A 156 9.42 -0.74 -10.97
N ASP A 157 10.40 -1.04 -10.11
CA ASP A 157 11.17 -2.29 -10.18
C ASP A 157 10.40 -3.51 -9.66
N THR A 158 9.18 -3.32 -9.11
CA THR A 158 8.37 -4.43 -8.62
C THR A 158 8.02 -5.40 -9.73
N LEU A 159 8.32 -6.70 -9.50
CA LEU A 159 8.09 -7.82 -10.42
C LEU A 159 8.74 -7.60 -11.81
N LYS A 160 9.91 -6.96 -11.85
CA LYS A 160 10.63 -6.67 -13.10
C LYS A 160 10.98 -7.94 -13.89
N GLU A 161 11.33 -9.03 -13.20
CA GLU A 161 11.65 -10.32 -13.81
C GLU A 161 10.41 -10.93 -14.47
N LEU A 162 9.26 -10.89 -13.80
CA LEU A 162 7.98 -11.37 -14.33
C LEU A 162 7.55 -10.52 -15.53
N ARG A 163 7.70 -9.19 -15.44
CA ARG A 163 7.39 -8.26 -16.54
C ARG A 163 8.26 -8.51 -17.76
N ALA A 164 9.58 -8.66 -17.58
CA ALA A 164 10.52 -8.94 -18.66
C ALA A 164 10.24 -10.30 -19.33
N SER A 165 9.89 -11.30 -18.54
CA SER A 165 9.56 -12.65 -19.04
C SER A 165 8.25 -12.66 -19.84
N TRP A 166 7.23 -11.93 -19.39
CA TRP A 166 5.99 -11.77 -20.15
C TRP A 166 6.19 -11.01 -21.46
N ALA A 167 7.04 -9.98 -21.46
CA ALA A 167 7.37 -9.24 -22.70
C ALA A 167 7.98 -10.14 -23.78
N GLN A 168 8.65 -11.24 -23.40
CA GLN A 168 9.15 -12.25 -24.35
C GLN A 168 8.07 -13.27 -24.75
N ALA A 169 7.05 -13.46 -23.92
CA ALA A 169 6.02 -14.45 -24.18
C ALA A 169 4.89 -13.93 -25.09
N ASP A 170 4.50 -12.67 -24.90
CA ASP A 170 3.47 -11.99 -25.72
C ASP A 170 3.58 -10.46 -25.61
N GLY A 171 2.71 -9.73 -26.32
CA GLY A 171 2.69 -8.25 -26.34
C GLY A 171 1.72 -7.60 -25.36
N TYR A 172 1.18 -8.36 -24.39
CA TYR A 172 0.21 -7.84 -23.45
C TYR A 172 0.85 -7.36 -22.14
N ASN A 173 0.13 -6.48 -21.43
CA ASN A 173 0.51 -6.10 -20.08
C ASN A 173 0.02 -7.15 -19.07
N HIS A 174 0.94 -7.74 -18.32
CA HIS A 174 0.64 -8.75 -17.30
C HIS A 174 0.96 -8.29 -15.87
N VAL A 175 1.69 -7.20 -15.71
CA VAL A 175 2.08 -6.62 -14.43
C VAL A 175 1.61 -5.17 -14.39
N ASN A 176 1.00 -4.74 -13.30
CA ASN A 176 0.58 -3.35 -13.14
C ASN A 176 1.78 -2.40 -13.26
N HIS A 177 1.51 -1.18 -13.69
CA HIS A 177 2.48 -0.10 -13.66
C HIS A 177 2.46 0.55 -12.28
N PHE A 178 3.64 0.84 -11.72
CA PHE A 178 3.80 1.52 -10.45
C PHE A 178 4.58 2.81 -10.67
N PRO A 179 4.19 3.93 -10.03
CA PRO A 179 4.89 5.20 -10.14
C PRO A 179 6.26 5.12 -9.45
N ASP A 180 7.22 5.90 -9.93
CA ASP A 180 8.47 6.08 -9.21
C ASP A 180 8.31 7.03 -8.00
N VAL A 181 9.36 7.09 -7.18
CA VAL A 181 9.37 7.86 -5.93
C VAL A 181 9.17 9.37 -6.17
N HIS A 182 9.67 9.92 -7.29
CA HIS A 182 9.54 11.35 -7.60
C HIS A 182 8.10 11.69 -7.97
N VAL A 183 7.48 10.87 -8.83
CA VAL A 183 6.07 11.03 -9.21
C VAL A 183 5.16 10.93 -7.99
N LEU A 184 5.45 10.00 -7.08
CA LEU A 184 4.72 9.84 -5.83
C LEU A 184 4.90 11.06 -4.90
N GLY A 185 6.13 11.55 -4.74
CA GLY A 185 6.44 12.75 -3.95
C GLY A 185 5.70 13.99 -4.45
N ASP A 186 5.72 14.21 -5.76
CA ASP A 186 4.98 15.28 -6.40
C ASP A 186 3.46 15.16 -6.19
N ALA A 187 2.92 13.94 -6.28
CA ALA A 187 1.49 13.68 -6.05
C ALA A 187 1.08 14.00 -4.61
N LEU A 188 1.91 13.65 -3.62
CA LEU A 188 1.70 14.00 -2.21
C LEU A 188 1.63 15.52 -2.01
N VAL A 189 2.61 16.25 -2.54
CA VAL A 189 2.64 17.72 -2.43
C VAL A 189 1.44 18.37 -3.13
N ARG A 190 1.11 17.93 -4.36
CA ARG A 190 -0.07 18.45 -5.09
C ARG A 190 -1.38 18.17 -4.37
N SER A 191 -1.48 17.08 -3.63
CA SER A 191 -2.66 16.75 -2.82
C SER A 191 -2.78 17.57 -1.54
N GLY A 192 -1.81 18.46 -1.25
CA GLY A 192 -1.79 19.32 -0.06
C GLY A 192 -1.32 18.60 1.21
N LEU A 193 -0.67 17.45 1.08
CA LEU A 193 0.04 16.79 2.17
C LEU A 193 1.39 17.48 2.36
N MET A 194 1.81 17.64 3.61
CA MET A 194 2.98 18.42 4.01
C MET A 194 4.14 17.52 4.39
N GLU A 195 5.35 18.00 4.14
CA GLU A 195 6.62 17.37 4.56
C GLU A 195 6.69 15.88 4.18
N PRO A 196 6.47 15.51 2.90
CA PRO A 196 6.55 14.10 2.50
C PRO A 196 7.96 13.57 2.69
N VAL A 197 8.06 12.42 3.34
CA VAL A 197 9.31 11.64 3.47
C VAL A 197 9.06 10.30 2.81
N LEU A 198 9.92 9.93 1.87
CA LEU A 198 9.84 8.67 1.14
C LEU A 198 11.16 7.91 1.30
N ASP A 199 11.05 6.60 1.49
CA ASP A 199 12.17 5.69 1.62
C ASP A 199 11.89 4.45 0.78
N ILE A 200 12.92 3.89 0.14
CA ILE A 200 12.81 2.74 -0.76
C ILE A 200 13.53 1.54 -0.14
N ASP A 201 12.83 0.43 -0.07
CA ASP A 201 13.42 -0.87 0.28
C ASP A 201 13.20 -1.86 -0.87
N ARG A 202 14.16 -2.78 -1.05
CA ARG A 202 14.10 -3.84 -2.05
C ARG A 202 14.04 -5.18 -1.36
N ILE A 203 12.92 -5.85 -1.53
CA ILE A 203 12.65 -7.18 -0.99
C ILE A 203 12.66 -8.17 -2.14
N GLU A 204 13.47 -9.21 -2.04
CA GLU A 204 13.47 -10.31 -3.00
C GLU A 204 12.86 -11.55 -2.35
N LEU A 205 11.85 -12.12 -3.01
CA LEU A 205 11.27 -13.40 -2.63
C LEU A 205 11.69 -14.46 -3.64
N GLY A 206 12.21 -15.59 -3.14
CA GLY A 206 12.55 -16.74 -3.97
C GLY A 206 11.37 -17.67 -4.19
N TYR A 207 11.19 -18.12 -5.43
CA TYR A 207 10.15 -19.06 -5.85
C TYR A 207 10.76 -20.29 -6.57
N PRO A 208 10.20 -21.48 -6.42
CA PRO A 208 10.69 -22.65 -7.16
C PRO A 208 10.44 -22.53 -8.67
N ASP A 209 9.33 -21.90 -9.03
CA ASP A 209 8.89 -21.71 -10.42
C ASP A 209 7.95 -20.49 -10.58
N ALA A 210 7.79 -20.00 -11.81
CA ALA A 210 6.96 -18.85 -12.13
C ALA A 210 5.46 -19.08 -11.84
N LEU A 211 4.98 -20.32 -11.90
CA LEU A 211 3.57 -20.64 -11.66
C LEU A 211 3.24 -20.51 -10.16
N THR A 212 4.19 -20.85 -9.31
CA THR A 212 4.04 -20.71 -7.85
C THR A 212 3.93 -19.23 -7.48
N LEU A 213 4.80 -18.36 -8.04
CA LEU A 213 4.66 -16.91 -7.89
C LEU A 213 3.27 -16.42 -8.36
N MET A 214 2.84 -16.82 -9.56
CA MET A 214 1.54 -16.39 -10.10
C MET A 214 0.36 -16.87 -9.25
N ARG A 215 0.45 -18.08 -8.65
CA ARG A 215 -0.56 -18.59 -7.72
C ARG A 215 -0.63 -17.76 -6.45
N ASP A 216 0.52 -17.39 -5.87
CA ASP A 216 0.58 -16.53 -4.67
C ASP A 216 0.01 -15.15 -4.95
N LEU A 217 0.38 -14.50 -6.06
CA LEU A 217 -0.21 -13.23 -6.48
C LEU A 217 -1.74 -13.31 -6.63
N LYS A 218 -2.22 -14.40 -7.22
CA LYS A 218 -3.67 -14.63 -7.36
C LYS A 218 -4.34 -14.86 -6.00
N ALA A 219 -3.69 -15.59 -5.09
CA ALA A 219 -4.23 -15.91 -3.77
C ALA A 219 -4.42 -14.67 -2.88
N ILE A 220 -3.57 -13.65 -3.05
CA ILE A 220 -3.73 -12.34 -2.38
C ILE A 220 -4.59 -11.34 -3.17
N GLY A 221 -5.15 -11.73 -4.33
CA GLY A 221 -5.94 -10.84 -5.18
C GLY A 221 -5.13 -9.82 -6.01
N ALA A 222 -3.81 -9.89 -5.96
CA ALA A 222 -2.89 -8.94 -6.59
C ALA A 222 -2.53 -9.31 -8.05
N HIS A 223 -3.48 -9.84 -8.80
CA HIS A 223 -3.28 -10.08 -10.23
C HIS A 223 -3.62 -8.85 -11.07
N ASN A 224 -3.17 -8.85 -12.32
CA ASN A 224 -3.42 -7.75 -13.23
C ASN A 224 -4.93 -7.54 -13.49
N VAL A 225 -5.42 -6.35 -13.18
CA VAL A 225 -6.81 -5.91 -13.40
C VAL A 225 -6.89 -4.70 -14.35
N THR A 226 -5.83 -4.44 -15.13
CA THR A 226 -5.83 -3.32 -16.09
C THR A 226 -6.72 -3.59 -17.29
N ALA A 227 -7.19 -2.55 -17.96
CA ALA A 227 -8.04 -2.64 -19.15
C ALA A 227 -7.32 -3.34 -20.32
N GLY A 228 -6.01 -3.15 -20.42
CA GLY A 228 -5.16 -3.76 -21.47
C GLY A 228 -4.73 -5.22 -21.22
N ARG A 229 -5.23 -5.86 -20.16
CA ARG A 229 -4.93 -7.28 -19.91
C ARG A 229 -5.52 -8.21 -20.95
N PRO A 230 -4.92 -9.39 -21.20
CA PRO A 230 -5.54 -10.42 -22.01
C PRO A 230 -6.89 -10.85 -21.41
N ARG A 231 -7.95 -10.84 -22.24
CA ARG A 231 -9.28 -11.35 -21.83
C ARG A 231 -9.45 -12.85 -22.10
N ALA A 232 -8.58 -13.43 -22.92
CA ALA A 232 -8.58 -14.86 -23.22
C ALA A 232 -7.73 -15.64 -22.21
N LEU A 233 -8.02 -16.93 -22.07
CA LEU A 233 -7.18 -17.85 -21.30
C LEU A 233 -5.75 -17.87 -21.88
N VAL A 234 -4.76 -17.85 -21.01
CA VAL A 234 -3.36 -18.00 -21.40
C VAL A 234 -3.15 -19.43 -21.90
N GLY A 235 -2.89 -19.59 -23.21
CA GLY A 235 -2.62 -20.90 -23.81
C GLY A 235 -1.31 -21.51 -23.29
N ARG A 236 -1.22 -22.85 -23.30
CA ARG A 236 -0.03 -23.59 -22.82
C ARG A 236 1.29 -23.13 -23.47
N SER A 237 1.26 -22.79 -24.76
CA SER A 237 2.44 -22.28 -25.49
C SER A 237 2.96 -20.95 -24.91
N ARG A 238 2.07 -19.98 -24.60
CA ARG A 238 2.46 -18.70 -23.99
C ARG A 238 3.04 -18.91 -22.59
N LEU A 239 2.41 -19.79 -21.82
CA LEU A 239 2.88 -20.13 -20.48
C LEU A 239 4.26 -20.80 -20.50
N GLY A 240 4.49 -21.70 -21.47
CA GLY A 240 5.81 -22.31 -21.68
C GLY A 240 6.89 -21.29 -22.04
N ARG A 241 6.58 -20.31 -22.91
CA ARG A 241 7.52 -19.22 -23.22
C ARG A 241 7.82 -18.35 -22.01
N LEU A 242 6.81 -17.99 -21.21
CA LEU A 242 7.01 -17.29 -19.95
C LEU A 242 7.96 -18.04 -19.02
N GLN A 243 7.69 -19.33 -18.78
CA GLN A 243 8.53 -20.15 -17.89
C GLN A 243 9.98 -20.20 -18.39
N GLN A 244 10.17 -20.44 -19.68
CA GLN A 244 11.51 -20.47 -20.29
C GLN A 244 12.23 -19.12 -20.15
N ALA A 245 11.54 -18.00 -20.40
CA ALA A 245 12.11 -16.67 -20.25
C ALA A 245 12.46 -16.36 -18.79
N TYR A 246 11.63 -16.81 -17.83
CA TYR A 246 11.87 -16.55 -16.41
C TYR A 246 13.05 -17.38 -15.87
N GLU A 247 13.33 -18.56 -16.46
CA GLU A 247 14.49 -19.39 -16.08
C GLU A 247 15.83 -18.66 -16.25
N SER A 248 15.92 -17.66 -17.13
CA SER A 248 17.14 -16.83 -17.28
C SER A 248 17.49 -16.02 -16.03
N PHE A 249 16.55 -15.81 -15.13
CA PHE A 249 16.75 -15.12 -13.86
C PHE A 249 17.05 -16.05 -12.68
N ARG A 250 17.17 -17.36 -12.90
CA ARG A 250 17.38 -18.33 -11.82
C ARG A 250 18.72 -18.14 -11.13
N HIS A 251 18.66 -18.07 -9.79
CA HIS A 251 19.81 -18.08 -8.90
C HIS A 251 19.74 -19.31 -7.99
N GLY A 252 20.65 -20.24 -8.20
CA GLY A 252 20.63 -21.53 -7.47
C GLY A 252 19.34 -22.30 -7.75
N SER A 253 18.61 -22.64 -6.69
CA SER A 253 17.34 -23.39 -6.80
C SER A 253 16.10 -22.51 -6.92
N GLN A 254 16.24 -21.17 -6.92
CA GLN A 254 15.11 -20.24 -6.84
C GLN A 254 15.08 -19.22 -7.99
N LEU A 255 13.88 -18.83 -8.37
CA LEU A 255 13.58 -17.70 -9.24
C LEU A 255 13.30 -16.48 -8.36
N PRO A 256 14.00 -15.36 -8.56
CA PRO A 256 13.76 -14.14 -7.79
C PRO A 256 12.45 -13.47 -8.24
N ALA A 257 11.72 -12.91 -7.29
CA ALA A 257 10.67 -11.94 -7.52
C ALA A 257 11.02 -10.69 -6.73
N THR A 258 11.46 -9.65 -7.42
CA THR A 258 11.85 -8.37 -6.83
C THR A 258 10.61 -7.53 -6.52
N TYR A 259 10.58 -6.98 -5.31
CA TYR A 259 9.59 -5.98 -4.90
C TYR A 259 10.31 -4.73 -4.44
N GLU A 260 10.10 -3.65 -5.14
CA GLU A 260 10.52 -2.32 -4.71
C GLU A 260 9.39 -1.73 -3.87
N VAL A 261 9.61 -1.61 -2.57
CA VAL A 261 8.63 -1.08 -1.63
C VAL A 261 8.99 0.35 -1.28
N ILE A 262 8.07 1.27 -1.48
CA ILE A 262 8.21 2.67 -1.07
C ILE A 262 7.42 2.85 0.22
N TYR A 263 8.11 3.19 1.29
CA TYR A 263 7.51 3.63 2.55
C TYR A 263 7.39 5.13 2.55
N GLY A 264 6.20 5.63 2.87
CA GLY A 264 5.93 7.06 2.87
C GLY A 264 5.32 7.54 4.17
N ALA A 265 5.68 8.75 4.54
CA ALA A 265 5.09 9.50 5.63
C ALA A 265 4.83 10.94 5.21
N SER A 266 3.72 11.51 5.67
CA SER A 266 3.38 12.91 5.40
C SER A 266 2.43 13.44 6.47
N TRP A 267 2.28 14.75 6.54
CA TRP A 267 1.41 15.43 7.50
C TRP A 267 0.19 16.03 6.82
N GLY A 268 -0.85 16.27 7.61
CA GLY A 268 -2.00 17.07 7.19
C GLY A 268 -1.62 18.55 6.96
N ALA A 269 -2.65 19.41 6.73
CA ALA A 269 -2.45 20.78 6.26
C ALA A 269 -1.58 21.71 7.15
N ALA A 270 -1.44 21.40 8.44
CA ALA A 270 -0.64 22.21 9.36
C ALA A 270 0.82 21.72 9.50
N GLY A 271 1.20 20.67 8.76
CA GLY A 271 2.51 20.06 8.90
C GLY A 271 2.71 19.40 10.27
N ARG A 272 3.97 19.15 10.60
CA ARG A 272 4.35 18.47 11.85
C ARG A 272 3.99 19.32 13.07
N PRO A 273 3.35 18.74 14.12
CA PRO A 273 3.16 19.45 15.39
C PRO A 273 4.50 19.80 16.01
N ALA A 274 4.56 20.95 16.70
CA ALA A 274 5.74 21.32 17.47
C ALA A 274 6.07 20.21 18.48
N VAL A 275 7.34 19.81 18.55
CA VAL A 275 7.78 18.62 19.30
C VAL A 275 7.61 18.83 20.79
N ALA A 276 6.88 17.94 21.45
CA ALA A 276 6.94 17.81 22.90
C ALA A 276 8.27 17.13 23.27
N VAL A 277 9.08 17.80 24.08
CA VAL A 277 10.31 17.23 24.64
C VAL A 277 9.90 16.20 25.70
N SER A 278 10.13 14.91 25.47
CA SER A 278 10.02 13.89 26.51
C SER A 278 11.41 13.28 26.77
N ALA A 279 11.75 13.22 28.07
CA ALA A 279 12.92 12.51 28.60
C ALA A 279 14.30 12.92 28.04
N GLY A 280 14.63 14.22 28.06
CA GLY A 280 16.02 14.68 27.85
C GLY A 280 16.56 14.61 26.43
N VAL A 281 15.76 14.19 25.44
CA VAL A 281 16.12 14.19 24.03
C VAL A 281 15.31 15.25 23.30
N ALA A 282 15.96 16.35 22.91
CA ALA A 282 15.39 17.35 22.02
C ALA A 282 15.40 16.81 20.58
N ARG A 283 14.25 16.46 20.03
CA ARG A 283 14.09 16.18 18.60
C ARG A 283 13.81 17.49 17.89
N ILE A 284 14.82 18.07 17.24
CA ILE A 284 14.70 19.28 16.45
C ILE A 284 14.36 18.88 15.02
N ALA A 285 13.25 19.38 14.48
CA ALA A 285 12.94 19.19 13.07
C ALA A 285 14.00 19.92 12.22
N PRO A 286 14.54 19.33 11.14
CA PRO A 286 15.55 19.97 10.31
C PRO A 286 15.14 21.36 9.79
N GLY A 287 13.85 21.61 9.54
CA GLY A 287 13.34 22.92 9.12
C GLY A 287 13.28 24.00 10.21
N SER A 288 13.45 23.62 11.49
CA SER A 288 13.48 24.56 12.61
C SER A 288 14.92 25.00 12.98
N ILE A 289 15.93 24.49 12.31
CA ILE A 289 17.30 24.96 12.43
C ILE A 289 17.40 26.23 11.59
N GLY A 290 17.16 27.38 12.23
CA GLY A 290 17.29 28.69 11.59
C GLY A 290 18.69 28.85 10.99
N ARG A 291 18.79 29.32 9.74
CA ARG A 291 20.07 29.80 9.20
C ARG A 291 20.59 30.90 10.12
N ALA A 292 21.72 30.65 10.76
CA ALA A 292 22.43 31.72 11.48
C ALA A 292 22.68 32.85 10.50
N THR A 293 21.98 33.95 10.64
CA THR A 293 22.35 35.20 9.96
C THR A 293 23.68 35.64 10.55
N ARG A 294 24.76 35.48 9.79
CA ARG A 294 26.04 36.16 10.09
C ARG A 294 25.75 37.65 10.09
N ARG A 295 25.91 38.28 11.22
CA ARG A 295 26.19 39.73 11.32
C ARG A 295 27.67 39.99 11.06
#